data_ec932352d73d03065c5c1b2f2174251b
#
_entry.id   ec932352d73d03065c5c1b2f2174251b
#
_cell.length_a   1.000
_cell.length_b   1.000
_cell.length_c   1.000
_cell.angle_alpha   90.00
_cell.angle_beta   90.00
_cell.angle_gamma   90.00
#
_symmetry.space_group_name_H-M   'P 1'
#
loop_
_entity.id
_entity.type
_entity.pdbx_description
1 polymer ?
#
loop_
_entity_poly.entity_id
_entity_poly.type
_entity_poly.pdbx_seq_one_letter_code
_entity_poly.pdbx_strand_id
1 'polypeptide(L)'
;MIISFEGIEGVGKSTQINLLKDWFEKRNLKTIILREPGSTKASEKIRDILLSNDISLANETELLLMFSARAQLINEKIVNSKYD
;
A
#
# COMPACT_ATOMS: atom_id res chain seq x y z
N MET A 1 -8.13 12.09 4.82
CA MET A 1 -7.91 12.25 3.36
C MET A 1 -6.96 11.17 2.85
N ILE A 2 -7.25 10.63 1.70
CA ILE A 2 -6.42 9.62 1.07
C ILE A 2 -5.92 10.16 -0.26
N ILE A 3 -4.60 10.05 -0.48
CA ILE A 3 -3.98 10.42 -1.76
C ILE A 3 -3.30 9.17 -2.31
N SER A 4 -3.67 8.77 -3.51
CA SER A 4 -3.10 7.60 -4.17
C SER A 4 -2.07 8.00 -5.22
N PHE A 5 -0.96 7.28 -5.26
CA PHE A 5 0.04 7.40 -6.32
C PHE A 5 0.09 6.09 -7.09
N GLU A 6 -0.12 6.19 -8.37
CA GLU A 6 -0.11 5.03 -9.26
C GLU A 6 0.91 5.27 -10.37
N GLY A 7 1.49 4.19 -10.84
CA GLY A 7 2.48 4.27 -11.91
C GLY A 7 3.41 3.09 -11.90
N ILE A 8 4.20 3.02 -12.97
CA ILE A 8 5.21 2.00 -13.12
C ILE A 8 6.37 2.27 -12.16
N GLU A 9 6.95 1.23 -11.59
CA GLU A 9 8.11 1.34 -10.73
C GLU A 9 9.25 2.09 -11.43
N GLY A 10 9.98 2.91 -10.69
CA GLY A 10 11.13 3.63 -11.21
C GLY A 10 10.85 4.96 -11.86
N VAL A 11 9.62 5.46 -11.82
CA VAL A 11 9.26 6.78 -12.40
C VAL A 11 9.28 7.92 -11.38
N GLY A 12 10.05 7.77 -10.31
CA GLY A 12 10.17 8.81 -9.29
C GLY A 12 9.03 8.88 -8.30
N LYS A 13 8.18 7.87 -8.28
CA LYS A 13 6.99 7.82 -7.42
C LYS A 13 7.33 7.95 -5.94
N SER A 14 8.33 7.20 -5.47
CA SER A 14 8.75 7.23 -4.06
C SER A 14 9.28 8.60 -3.64
N THR A 15 10.02 9.26 -4.53
CA THR A 15 10.53 10.60 -4.27
C THR A 15 9.39 11.60 -4.11
N GLN A 16 8.41 11.54 -5.00
CA GLN A 16 7.24 12.41 -4.95
C GLN A 16 6.41 12.20 -3.69
N ILE A 17 6.22 10.95 -3.29
CA ILE A 17 5.47 10.61 -2.07
C ILE A 17 6.18 11.19 -0.84
N ASN A 18 7.49 11.04 -0.75
CA ASN A 18 8.26 11.55 0.38
C ASN A 18 8.25 13.08 0.44
N LEU A 19 8.33 13.76 -0.70
CA LEU A 19 8.23 15.21 -0.75
C LEU A 19 6.86 15.70 -0.28
N LEU A 20 5.80 15.00 -0.67
CA LEU A 20 4.45 15.34 -0.26
C LEU A 20 4.24 15.10 1.24
N LYS A 21 4.79 14.01 1.76
CA LYS A 21 4.75 13.72 3.19
C LYS A 21 5.41 14.84 4.00
N ASP A 22 6.62 15.27 3.59
CA ASP A 22 7.32 16.35 4.23
C ASP A 22 6.51 17.66 4.19
N TRP A 23 5.87 17.92 3.06
CA TRP A 23 5.03 19.10 2.88
C TRP A 23 3.88 19.12 3.89
N PHE A 24 3.21 17.99 4.08
CA PHE A 24 2.12 17.87 5.06
C PHE A 24 2.63 17.97 6.49
N GLU A 25 3.74 17.32 6.82
CA GLU A 25 4.28 17.33 8.18
C GLU A 25 4.74 18.71 8.60
N LYS A 26 5.28 19.50 7.69
CA LYS A 26 5.63 20.90 7.95
C LYS A 26 4.41 21.76 8.30
N ARG A 27 3.22 21.30 7.98
CA ARG A 27 1.96 21.96 8.28
C ARG A 27 1.23 21.32 9.46
N ASN A 28 1.95 20.53 10.25
CA ASN A 28 1.44 19.84 11.44
C ASN A 28 0.31 18.85 11.14
N LEU A 29 0.31 18.28 9.92
CA LEU A 29 -0.63 17.23 9.54
C LEU A 29 0.06 15.87 9.66
N LYS A 30 -0.59 14.96 10.36
CA LYS A 30 -0.06 13.59 10.48
C LYS A 30 -0.28 12.83 9.19
N THR A 31 0.76 12.14 8.74
CA THR A 31 0.71 11.35 7.53
C THR A 31 1.28 9.95 7.76
N ILE A 32 0.77 9.00 7.01
CA ILE A 32 1.32 7.65 6.94
C ILE A 32 1.41 7.24 5.48
N ILE A 33 2.52 6.60 5.13
CA ILE A 33 2.73 6.06 3.78
C ILE A 33 2.41 4.59 3.82
N LEU A 34 1.52 4.16 2.93
CA LEU A 34 1.12 2.76 2.79
C LEU A 34 1.37 2.32 1.35
N ARG A 35 1.65 1.03 1.18
CA ARG A 35 1.80 0.43 -0.15
C ARG A 35 0.85 -0.73 -0.34
N GLU A 36 0.45 -0.98 -1.57
CA GLU A 36 -0.38 -2.11 -1.94
C GLU A 36 0.28 -2.94 -3.04
N PRO A 37 0.15 -4.26 -2.97
CA PRO A 37 -0.32 -5.02 -1.82
C PRO A 37 0.70 -4.99 -0.69
N GLY A 38 0.24 -4.84 0.56
CA GLY A 38 1.15 -4.81 1.70
C GLY A 38 0.70 -3.88 2.82
N SER A 39 1.67 -3.43 3.60
CA SER A 39 1.55 -2.46 4.69
C SER A 39 0.89 -2.98 5.97
N THR A 40 0.44 -4.23 5.99
CA THR A 40 0.09 -4.95 7.22
C THR A 40 0.89 -6.24 7.23
N LYS A 41 1.01 -6.88 8.40
CA LYS A 41 1.75 -8.13 8.50
C LYS A 41 1.17 -9.20 7.56
N ALA A 42 -0.14 -9.36 7.55
CA ALA A 42 -0.81 -10.31 6.67
C ALA A 42 -0.66 -9.90 5.20
N SER A 43 -0.88 -8.63 4.88
CA SER A 43 -0.79 -8.14 3.51
C SER A 43 0.62 -8.24 2.93
N GLU A 44 1.67 -8.07 3.76
CA GLU A 44 3.05 -8.25 3.31
C GLU A 44 3.33 -9.72 2.96
N LYS A 45 2.78 -10.66 3.71
CA LYS A 45 2.89 -12.09 3.38
C LYS A 45 2.17 -12.43 2.07
N ILE A 46 1.02 -11.81 1.83
CA ILE A 46 0.30 -11.95 0.56
C ILE A 46 1.15 -11.37 -0.58
N ARG A 47 1.77 -10.22 -0.36
CA ARG A 47 2.67 -9.61 -1.34
C ARG A 47 3.81 -10.57 -1.70
N ASP A 48 4.39 -11.24 -0.72
CA ASP A 48 5.48 -12.19 -0.96
C ASP A 48 5.02 -13.33 -1.87
N ILE A 49 3.80 -13.84 -1.68
CA ILE A 49 3.23 -14.86 -2.55
C ILE A 49 3.06 -14.33 -3.97
N LEU A 50 2.48 -13.13 -4.11
CA LEU A 50 2.20 -12.52 -5.41
C LEU A 50 3.47 -12.24 -6.22
N LEU A 51 4.57 -11.92 -5.55
CA LEU A 51 5.85 -11.59 -6.17
C LEU A 51 6.80 -12.79 -6.31
N SER A 52 6.41 -13.96 -5.81
CA SER A 52 7.26 -15.14 -5.85
C SER A 52 7.42 -15.68 -7.27
N ASN A 53 8.66 -15.97 -7.66
CA ASN A 53 8.97 -16.59 -8.94
C ASN A 53 8.80 -18.11 -8.90
N ASP A 54 8.68 -18.69 -7.71
CA ASP A 54 8.56 -20.14 -7.53
C ASP A 54 7.12 -20.65 -7.58
N ILE A 55 6.16 -19.72 -7.59
CA ILE A 55 4.74 -20.03 -7.51
C ILE A 55 4.06 -19.52 -8.77
N SER A 56 3.26 -20.39 -9.38
CA SER A 56 2.40 -20.01 -10.50
C SER A 56 0.96 -19.95 -10.02
N LEU A 57 0.35 -18.78 -10.10
CA LEU A 57 -1.00 -18.55 -9.63
C LEU A 57 -1.96 -18.40 -10.79
N ALA A 58 -3.17 -18.94 -10.64
CA ALA A 58 -4.26 -18.64 -11.56
C ALA A 58 -4.61 -17.16 -11.47
N ASN A 59 -5.13 -16.57 -12.54
CA ASN A 59 -5.49 -15.15 -12.55
C ASN A 59 -6.50 -14.80 -11.45
N GLU A 60 -7.48 -15.66 -11.23
CA GLU A 60 -8.49 -15.49 -10.20
C GLU A 60 -7.87 -15.50 -8.79
N THR A 61 -6.88 -16.36 -8.58
CA THR A 61 -6.17 -16.44 -7.31
C THR A 61 -5.40 -15.15 -7.03
N GLU A 62 -4.70 -14.63 -8.03
CA GLU A 62 -3.99 -13.35 -7.90
C GLU A 62 -4.95 -12.23 -7.52
N LEU A 63 -6.07 -12.15 -8.22
CA LEU A 63 -7.06 -11.11 -7.97
C LEU A 63 -7.62 -11.19 -6.54
N LEU A 64 -7.99 -12.38 -6.10
CA LEU A 64 -8.51 -12.59 -4.76
C LEU A 64 -7.48 -12.27 -3.68
N LEU A 65 -6.21 -12.61 -3.91
CA LEU A 65 -5.13 -12.27 -2.97
C LEU A 65 -4.93 -10.76 -2.88
N MET A 66 -4.98 -10.06 -4.00
CA MET A 66 -4.85 -8.61 -4.01
C MET A 66 -5.99 -7.95 -3.23
N PHE A 67 -7.22 -8.41 -3.42
CA PHE A 67 -8.37 -7.90 -2.66
C PHE A 67 -8.29 -8.26 -1.18
N SER A 68 -7.78 -9.44 -0.85
CA SER A 68 -7.59 -9.85 0.54
C SER A 68 -6.58 -8.94 1.25
N ALA A 69 -5.46 -8.64 0.58
CA ALA A 69 -4.45 -7.75 1.12
C ALA A 69 -5.03 -6.34 1.33
N ARG A 70 -5.84 -5.85 0.40
CA ARG A 70 -6.49 -4.55 0.52
C ARG A 70 -7.50 -4.52 1.66
N ALA A 71 -8.32 -5.56 1.79
CA ALA A 71 -9.30 -5.65 2.87
C ALA A 71 -8.62 -5.54 4.25
N GLN A 72 -7.50 -6.23 4.42
CA GLN A 72 -6.75 -6.19 5.67
C GLN A 72 -6.13 -4.81 5.90
N LEU A 73 -5.56 -4.22 4.87
CA LEU A 73 -4.99 -2.87 4.94
C LEU A 73 -6.05 -1.85 5.35
N ILE A 74 -7.20 -1.88 4.72
CA ILE A 74 -8.29 -0.95 5.01
C ILE A 74 -8.73 -1.09 6.46
N ASN A 75 -8.90 -2.33 6.92
CA ASN A 75 -9.35 -2.57 8.28
C ASN A 75 -8.33 -2.09 9.32
N GLU A 76 -7.05 -2.43 9.15
CA GLU A 76 -6.03 -2.12 10.15
C GLU A 76 -5.55 -0.67 10.11
N LYS A 77 -5.43 -0.08 8.92
CA LYS A 77 -4.71 1.19 8.77
C LYS A 77 -5.60 2.37 8.38
N ILE A 78 -6.75 2.11 7.80
CA ILE A 78 -7.60 3.18 7.26
C ILE A 78 -8.85 3.38 8.09
N VAL A 79 -9.63 2.33 8.36
CA VAL A 79 -10.89 2.44 9.10
C VAL A 79 -10.66 2.95 10.52
N ASN A 80 -9.62 2.47 11.17
CA ASN A 80 -9.29 2.87 12.54
C ASN A 80 -8.20 3.93 12.60
N SER A 81 -7.99 4.63 11.50
CA SER A 81 -6.93 5.63 11.36
C SER A 81 -7.23 6.90 12.14
N LYS A 82 -6.18 7.50 12.70
CA LYS A 82 -6.21 8.84 13.28
C LYS A 82 -5.68 9.89 12.31
N TYR A 83 -5.50 9.53 11.06
CA TYR A 83 -4.96 10.39 10.00
C TYR A 83 -6.11 10.97 9.17
N ASP A 84 -6.01 12.23 8.87
CA ASP A 84 -7.03 12.91 8.08
C ASP A 84 -6.87 12.73 6.58
#